data_3dcff0d8f375b4d5bdabc1657a2a9ac2
#
_entry.id   3dcff0d8f375b4d5bdabc1657a2a9ac2
#
_cell.length_a   1.000
_cell.length_b   1.000
_cell.length_c   1.000
_cell.angle_alpha   90.00
_cell.angle_beta   90.00
_cell.angle_gamma   90.00
#
_symmetry.space_group_name_H-M   'P 1'
#
loop_
_entity.id
_entity.type
_entity.pdbx_description
1 polymer ?
#
loop_
_entity_poly.entity_id
_entity_poly.type
_entity_poly.pdbx_seq_one_letter_code
_entity_poly.pdbx_strand_id
1 'polypeptide(L)'
;MRGLIALCLLLVVVALAGCTNPDAPSTAPSTTSSASPQNSGEPSAPPPPSLAAQAPAGVQRTPSEAIAAFAQLYVNWTYRTLTANQRTLAAMSVGAARLSEQQAAASSQADTTITRGHVFNQGEVVSIAPDLARSGTWVLVTREQTGGGEAYAGLPAAYHITLAQLATVPGGYVISQWSPEN
;
A
#
# COMPACT_ATOMS: atom_id res chain seq x y z
N MET A 1 -30.78 14.24 -24.10
CA MET A 1 -29.79 15.33 -23.97
C MET A 1 -28.48 14.73 -23.56
N ARG A 2 -27.47 14.77 -24.42
CA ARG A 2 -26.16 14.13 -24.26
C ARG A 2 -25.25 15.11 -23.54
N GLY A 3 -24.87 14.81 -22.27
CA GLY A 3 -23.87 15.58 -21.49
C GLY A 3 -22.52 14.91 -21.60
N LEU A 4 -21.60 15.53 -22.33
CA LEU A 4 -20.18 15.18 -22.35
C LEU A 4 -19.58 15.47 -20.95
N ILE A 5 -19.06 14.45 -20.30
CA ILE A 5 -18.18 14.61 -19.13
C ILE A 5 -16.75 14.59 -19.66
N ALA A 6 -16.13 15.77 -19.64
CA ALA A 6 -14.74 15.96 -20.01
C ALA A 6 -13.81 15.36 -18.95
N LEU A 7 -13.03 14.38 -19.36
CA LEU A 7 -11.96 13.75 -18.61
C LEU A 7 -10.77 14.71 -18.56
N CYS A 8 -10.50 15.34 -17.40
CA CYS A 8 -9.29 16.12 -17.17
C CYS A 8 -8.13 15.18 -16.82
N LEU A 9 -7.36 14.83 -17.84
CA LEU A 9 -6.08 14.14 -17.70
C LEU A 9 -5.02 15.16 -17.25
N LEU A 10 -4.62 15.14 -16.00
CA LEU A 10 -3.53 15.97 -15.46
C LEU A 10 -2.20 15.27 -15.69
N LEU A 11 -1.52 15.62 -16.78
CA LEU A 11 -0.16 15.19 -17.11
C LEU A 11 0.82 16.01 -16.25
N VAL A 12 1.41 15.39 -15.24
CA VAL A 12 2.53 15.98 -14.49
C VAL A 12 3.82 15.60 -15.21
N VAL A 13 4.39 16.56 -15.96
CA VAL A 13 5.73 16.45 -16.54
C VAL A 13 6.75 16.87 -15.49
N VAL A 14 7.50 15.92 -14.95
CA VAL A 14 8.67 16.21 -14.10
C VAL A 14 9.86 16.45 -15.00
N ALA A 15 10.28 17.71 -15.12
CA ALA A 15 11.53 18.10 -15.79
C ALA A 15 12.70 17.86 -14.85
N LEU A 16 13.57 16.90 -15.21
CA LEU A 16 14.89 16.70 -14.60
C LEU A 16 15.86 17.73 -15.16
N ALA A 17 16.17 18.77 -14.38
CA ALA A 17 17.26 19.70 -14.67
C ALA A 17 18.58 19.07 -14.20
N GLY A 18 19.40 18.64 -15.16
CA GLY A 18 20.77 18.21 -14.91
C GLY A 18 21.67 19.42 -14.66
N CYS A 19 22.37 19.44 -13.53
CA CYS A 19 23.49 20.34 -13.30
C CYS A 19 24.79 19.65 -13.71
N THR A 20 25.35 20.05 -14.84
CA THR A 20 26.73 19.77 -15.23
C THR A 20 27.63 20.77 -14.57
N ASN A 21 28.65 20.29 -13.85
CA ASN A 21 29.70 21.14 -13.28
C ASN A 21 30.94 21.05 -14.18
N PRO A 22 31.47 22.15 -14.73
CA PRO A 22 32.74 22.11 -15.47
C PRO A 22 33.92 22.39 -14.57
N ASP A 23 34.96 21.62 -14.80
CA ASP A 23 36.43 21.83 -14.63
C ASP A 23 36.95 22.87 -13.62
N ALA A 24 37.82 22.40 -12.74
CA ALA A 24 38.92 23.21 -12.23
C ALA A 24 40.19 22.35 -12.06
N PRO A 25 41.37 22.91 -12.33
CA PRO A 25 42.59 22.15 -12.60
C PRO A 25 43.39 21.79 -11.35
N SER A 26 44.13 20.71 -11.54
CA SER A 26 45.24 20.18 -10.78
C SER A 26 46.23 21.22 -10.27
N THR A 27 46.57 21.13 -8.97
CA THR A 27 47.94 21.46 -8.49
C THR A 27 48.21 20.64 -7.23
N ALA A 28 49.17 19.73 -7.37
CA ALA A 28 49.87 19.15 -6.23
C ALA A 28 50.90 20.15 -5.70
N PRO A 29 51.29 20.11 -4.42
CA PRO A 29 52.55 19.49 -4.09
C PRO A 29 52.53 18.59 -2.84
N SER A 30 53.40 17.61 -2.92
CA SER A 30 53.83 16.74 -1.84
C SER A 30 54.40 17.51 -0.66
N THR A 31 54.16 17.06 0.56
CA THR A 31 55.18 16.95 1.62
C THR A 31 54.65 16.18 2.82
N THR A 32 55.33 15.11 3.13
CA THR A 32 55.91 14.74 4.42
C THR A 32 54.98 14.31 5.56
N SER A 33 54.99 12.99 5.75
CA SER A 33 55.38 12.28 6.99
C SER A 33 54.89 12.85 8.33
N SER A 34 54.19 12.08 9.03
CA SER A 34 54.52 11.68 10.42
C SER A 34 53.29 11.47 11.26
N ALA A 35 53.41 10.44 12.06
CA ALA A 35 52.66 10.12 13.27
C ALA A 35 51.30 9.51 13.11
N SER A 36 51.26 8.18 13.23
CA SER A 36 50.09 7.43 13.74
C SER A 36 49.72 7.97 15.13
N PRO A 37 48.46 8.40 15.31
CA PRO A 37 47.87 8.37 16.66
C PRO A 37 47.38 6.96 16.91
N GLN A 38 47.83 6.41 18.00
CA GLN A 38 47.27 5.20 18.62
C GLN A 38 45.78 5.32 18.72
N ASN A 39 45.10 4.37 18.10
CA ASN A 39 43.67 4.17 18.18
C ASN A 39 43.36 3.73 19.61
N SER A 40 43.06 4.67 20.48
CA SER A 40 42.41 4.40 21.76
C SER A 40 41.05 3.86 21.43
N GLY A 41 40.83 2.57 21.68
CA GLY A 41 39.59 1.87 21.40
C GLY A 41 38.42 2.58 22.07
N GLU A 42 37.69 3.33 21.23
CA GLU A 42 36.38 3.81 21.59
C GLU A 42 35.45 2.59 21.70
N PRO A 43 34.76 2.39 22.82
CA PRO A 43 33.83 1.27 22.93
C PRO A 43 32.80 1.39 21.83
N SER A 44 32.83 0.43 20.89
CA SER A 44 31.86 0.31 19.83
C SER A 44 30.45 0.31 20.45
N ALA A 45 29.66 1.35 20.15
CA ALA A 45 28.30 1.41 20.61
C ALA A 45 27.57 0.14 20.16
N PRO A 46 26.76 -0.49 21.03
CA PRO A 46 25.99 -1.66 20.64
C PRO A 46 25.14 -1.31 19.41
N PRO A 47 25.02 -2.23 18.43
CA PRO A 47 24.19 -1.97 17.25
C PRO A 47 22.78 -1.63 17.72
N PRO A 48 22.11 -0.66 17.05
CA PRO A 48 20.74 -0.30 17.39
C PRO A 48 19.88 -1.57 17.36
N PRO A 49 18.93 -1.73 18.28
CA PRO A 49 18.06 -2.89 18.30
C PRO A 49 17.41 -3.02 16.93
N SER A 50 17.66 -4.15 16.27
CA SER A 50 16.99 -4.51 15.03
C SER A 50 15.49 -4.47 15.34
N LEU A 51 14.74 -3.58 14.71
CA LEU A 51 13.29 -3.62 14.74
C LEU A 51 12.92 -4.97 14.12
N ALA A 52 12.69 -5.97 14.98
CA ALA A 52 12.20 -7.26 14.54
C ALA A 52 10.95 -6.98 13.72
N ALA A 53 10.98 -7.33 12.45
CA ALA A 53 9.82 -7.15 11.55
C ALA A 53 8.65 -7.86 12.23
N GLN A 54 7.67 -7.07 12.66
CA GLN A 54 6.51 -7.59 13.38
C GLN A 54 5.82 -8.61 12.48
N ALA A 55 5.67 -9.85 12.97
CA ALA A 55 4.99 -10.89 12.22
C ALA A 55 3.60 -10.39 11.80
N PRO A 56 3.16 -10.65 10.57
CA PRO A 56 1.86 -10.21 10.11
C PRO A 56 0.75 -10.87 10.94
N ALA A 57 -0.27 -10.10 11.27
CA ALA A 57 -1.48 -10.62 11.89
C ALA A 57 -2.33 -11.35 10.83
N GLY A 58 -3.25 -12.21 11.28
CA GLY A 58 -4.27 -12.77 10.38
C GLY A 58 -3.75 -13.74 9.32
N VAL A 59 -2.66 -14.47 9.61
CA VAL A 59 -2.14 -15.53 8.73
C VAL A 59 -3.21 -16.60 8.52
N GLN A 60 -3.48 -16.97 7.27
CA GLN A 60 -4.48 -17.96 6.88
C GLN A 60 -3.81 -19.21 6.29
N ARG A 61 -4.47 -20.35 6.42
CA ARG A 61 -3.89 -21.64 6.01
C ARG A 61 -3.85 -21.85 4.49
N THR A 62 -4.78 -21.22 3.78
CA THR A 62 -4.88 -21.30 2.33
C THR A 62 -4.86 -19.93 1.67
N PRO A 63 -4.42 -19.82 0.41
CA PRO A 63 -4.46 -18.57 -0.36
C PRO A 63 -5.86 -17.96 -0.43
N SER A 64 -6.88 -18.77 -0.71
CA SER A 64 -8.26 -18.29 -0.84
C SER A 64 -8.83 -17.76 0.47
N GLU A 65 -8.51 -18.40 1.61
CA GLU A 65 -8.90 -17.88 2.93
C GLU A 65 -8.23 -16.53 3.23
N ALA A 66 -6.93 -16.37 2.87
CA ALA A 66 -6.23 -15.10 3.06
C ALA A 66 -6.85 -13.97 2.23
N ILE A 67 -7.19 -14.25 0.97
CA ILE A 67 -7.87 -13.29 0.10
C ILE A 67 -9.27 -12.97 0.62
N ALA A 68 -10.05 -13.97 1.00
CA ALA A 68 -11.41 -13.76 1.52
C ALA A 68 -11.42 -12.94 2.81
N ALA A 69 -10.53 -13.25 3.76
CA ALA A 69 -10.43 -12.51 5.03
C ALA A 69 -10.04 -11.04 4.80
N PHE A 70 -9.09 -10.79 3.90
CA PHE A 70 -8.69 -9.43 3.54
C PHE A 70 -9.83 -8.69 2.85
N ALA A 71 -10.46 -9.32 1.85
CA ALA A 71 -11.56 -8.74 1.08
C ALA A 71 -12.74 -8.33 1.97
N GLN A 72 -13.12 -9.15 2.94
CA GLN A 72 -14.23 -8.84 3.85
C GLN A 72 -14.03 -7.52 4.61
N LEU A 73 -12.82 -7.23 5.06
CA LEU A 73 -12.50 -5.96 5.69
C LEU A 73 -12.37 -4.82 4.68
N TYR A 74 -11.86 -5.12 3.48
CA TYR A 74 -11.62 -4.14 2.44
C TYR A 74 -12.91 -3.57 1.87
N VAL A 75 -13.93 -4.42 1.65
CA VAL A 75 -15.19 -4.01 1.03
C VAL A 75 -16.29 -3.63 2.05
N ASN A 76 -16.12 -3.93 3.34
CA ASN A 76 -17.14 -3.66 4.36
C ASN A 76 -16.66 -2.63 5.39
N TRP A 77 -16.99 -1.38 5.16
CA TRP A 77 -16.62 -0.30 6.06
C TRP A 77 -17.69 0.80 6.11
N THR A 78 -17.60 1.60 7.14
CA THR A 78 -18.38 2.83 7.32
C THR A 78 -17.39 4.00 7.53
N TYR A 79 -17.88 5.23 7.44
CA TYR A 79 -17.10 6.42 7.78
C TYR A 79 -16.44 6.36 9.18
N ARG A 80 -16.97 5.53 10.09
CA ARG A 80 -16.43 5.34 11.45
C ARG A 80 -15.34 4.26 11.50
N THR A 81 -15.42 3.27 10.63
CA THR A 81 -14.53 2.09 10.71
C THR A 81 -13.43 2.08 9.65
N LEU A 82 -13.54 2.89 8.60
CA LEU A 82 -12.63 2.87 7.45
C LEU A 82 -11.15 2.91 7.85
N THR A 83 -10.75 3.94 8.62
CA THR A 83 -9.35 4.09 9.04
C THR A 83 -8.88 2.92 9.92
N ALA A 84 -9.73 2.40 10.79
CA ALA A 84 -9.41 1.24 11.63
C ALA A 84 -9.26 -0.04 10.79
N ASN A 85 -10.16 -0.26 9.82
CA ASN A 85 -10.09 -1.37 8.89
C ASN A 85 -8.78 -1.33 8.08
N GLN A 86 -8.41 -0.17 7.54
CA GLN A 86 -7.16 -0.01 6.77
C GLN A 86 -5.92 -0.31 7.62
N ARG A 87 -5.89 0.10 8.88
CA ARG A 87 -4.81 -0.29 9.81
C ARG A 87 -4.77 -1.81 10.05
N THR A 88 -5.94 -2.44 10.16
CA THR A 88 -6.05 -3.89 10.30
C THR A 88 -5.57 -4.60 9.03
N LEU A 89 -5.97 -4.13 7.85
CA LEU A 89 -5.50 -4.63 6.55
C LEU A 89 -3.98 -4.51 6.40
N ALA A 90 -3.42 -3.37 6.81
CA ALA A 90 -1.96 -3.19 6.86
C ALA A 90 -1.27 -4.20 7.79
N ALA A 91 -1.87 -4.51 8.95
CA ALA A 91 -1.34 -5.52 9.87
C ALA A 91 -1.45 -6.95 9.32
N MET A 92 -2.47 -7.24 8.50
CA MET A 92 -2.72 -8.53 7.86
C MET A 92 -1.92 -8.74 6.57
N SER A 93 -1.11 -7.78 6.15
CA SER A 93 -0.40 -7.80 4.87
C SER A 93 1.10 -7.57 5.04
N VAL A 94 1.84 -7.77 3.95
CA VAL A 94 3.27 -7.48 3.81
C VAL A 94 3.52 -6.71 2.51
N GLY A 95 4.75 -6.24 2.30
CA GLY A 95 5.16 -5.63 1.03
C GLY A 95 4.31 -4.45 0.60
N ALA A 96 3.96 -4.42 -0.68
CA ALA A 96 3.23 -3.31 -1.30
C ALA A 96 1.82 -3.13 -0.71
N ALA A 97 1.10 -4.21 -0.42
CA ALA A 97 -0.22 -4.14 0.19
C ALA A 97 -0.18 -3.45 1.56
N ARG A 98 0.79 -3.79 2.42
CA ARG A 98 0.96 -3.12 3.73
C ARG A 98 1.19 -1.63 3.58
N LEU A 99 2.07 -1.21 2.69
CA LEU A 99 2.39 0.20 2.48
C LEU A 99 1.17 0.97 1.94
N SER A 100 0.45 0.38 0.99
CA SER A 100 -0.78 0.96 0.44
C SER A 100 -1.84 1.19 1.51
N GLU A 101 -2.09 0.19 2.36
CA GLU A 101 -3.09 0.30 3.42
C GLU A 101 -2.67 1.26 4.54
N GLN A 102 -1.38 1.37 4.85
CA GLN A 102 -0.87 2.39 5.78
C GLN A 102 -1.10 3.81 5.24
N GLN A 103 -0.83 4.01 3.95
CA GLN A 103 -1.06 5.29 3.29
C GLN A 103 -2.56 5.61 3.21
N ALA A 104 -3.39 4.64 2.88
CA ALA A 104 -4.85 4.78 2.85
C ALA A 104 -5.39 5.17 4.23
N ALA A 105 -4.90 4.53 5.31
CA ALA A 105 -5.29 4.86 6.68
C ALA A 105 -4.92 6.29 7.08
N ALA A 106 -3.75 6.77 6.66
CA ALA A 106 -3.34 8.15 6.89
C ALA A 106 -4.22 9.16 6.13
N SER A 107 -4.53 8.85 4.86
CA SER A 107 -5.39 9.68 4.01
C SER A 107 -6.83 9.73 4.52
N SER A 108 -7.41 8.59 4.86
CA SER A 108 -8.80 8.52 5.33
C SER A 108 -9.00 9.19 6.70
N GLN A 109 -7.98 9.20 7.55
CA GLN A 109 -8.04 9.92 8.83
C GLN A 109 -8.20 11.44 8.64
N ALA A 110 -7.66 11.99 7.56
CA ALA A 110 -7.74 13.42 7.24
C ALA A 110 -8.99 13.77 6.40
N ASP A 111 -9.69 12.79 5.84
CA ASP A 111 -10.81 13.01 4.92
C ASP A 111 -12.11 13.33 5.67
N THR A 112 -12.44 14.62 5.71
CA THR A 112 -13.69 15.08 6.30
C THR A 112 -14.90 14.86 5.39
N THR A 113 -14.73 14.58 4.11
CA THR A 113 -15.82 14.37 3.15
C THR A 113 -16.52 13.05 3.43
N ILE A 114 -15.75 11.99 3.68
CA ILE A 114 -16.25 10.67 4.07
C ILE A 114 -17.08 10.78 5.36
N THR A 115 -16.56 11.51 6.35
CA THR A 115 -17.24 11.67 7.65
C THR A 115 -18.53 12.49 7.51
N ARG A 116 -18.50 13.62 6.81
CA ARG A 116 -19.69 14.47 6.60
C ARG A 116 -20.76 13.76 5.77
N GLY A 117 -20.36 13.02 4.75
CA GLY A 117 -21.27 12.26 3.91
C GLY A 117 -21.80 10.98 4.54
N HIS A 118 -21.31 10.60 5.74
CA HIS A 118 -21.63 9.30 6.37
C HIS A 118 -21.42 8.14 5.38
N VAL A 119 -20.33 8.22 4.58
CA VAL A 119 -20.08 7.28 3.49
C VAL A 119 -19.79 5.89 4.06
N PHE A 120 -20.30 4.87 3.40
CA PHE A 120 -20.04 3.49 3.70
C PHE A 120 -19.90 2.67 2.42
N ASN A 121 -19.26 1.52 2.51
CA ASN A 121 -19.27 0.48 1.49
C ASN A 121 -19.68 -0.83 2.10
N GLN A 122 -20.50 -1.58 1.38
CA GLN A 122 -20.93 -2.93 1.73
C GLN A 122 -20.71 -3.83 0.52
N GLY A 123 -20.06 -4.95 0.73
CA GLY A 123 -19.76 -5.86 -0.36
C GLY A 123 -19.71 -7.32 0.08
N GLU A 124 -19.81 -8.16 -0.92
CA GLU A 124 -19.67 -9.61 -0.79
C GLU A 124 -18.60 -10.12 -1.78
N VAL A 125 -17.91 -11.17 -1.38
CA VAL A 125 -17.00 -11.89 -2.26
C VAL A 125 -17.83 -12.84 -3.13
N VAL A 126 -17.79 -12.63 -4.43
CA VAL A 126 -18.51 -13.45 -5.42
C VAL A 126 -17.67 -14.63 -5.89
N SER A 127 -16.36 -14.40 -6.12
CA SER A 127 -15.47 -15.42 -6.66
C SER A 127 -14.02 -15.14 -6.29
N ILE A 128 -13.26 -16.19 -6.04
CA ILE A 128 -11.79 -16.16 -5.88
C ILE A 128 -11.22 -17.30 -6.72
N ALA A 129 -10.31 -17.01 -7.66
CA ALA A 129 -9.68 -18.00 -8.50
C ALA A 129 -8.21 -17.63 -8.79
N PRO A 130 -7.31 -18.61 -9.01
CA PRO A 130 -5.99 -18.32 -9.51
C PRO A 130 -6.07 -17.75 -10.94
N ASP A 131 -5.23 -16.76 -11.23
CA ASP A 131 -5.08 -16.23 -12.59
C ASP A 131 -4.21 -17.20 -13.41
N LEU A 132 -4.80 -17.82 -14.41
CA LEU A 132 -4.08 -18.80 -15.25
C LEU A 132 -3.04 -18.14 -16.17
N ALA A 133 -3.17 -16.85 -16.44
CA ALA A 133 -2.25 -16.10 -17.28
C ALA A 133 -1.05 -15.53 -16.51
N ARG A 134 -1.23 -15.28 -15.20
CA ARG A 134 -0.23 -14.64 -14.33
C ARG A 134 0.05 -15.51 -13.11
N SER A 135 1.13 -16.30 -13.19
CA SER A 135 1.53 -17.18 -12.08
C SER A 135 1.68 -16.41 -10.77
N GLY A 136 1.16 -16.98 -9.68
CA GLY A 136 1.20 -16.37 -8.34
C GLY A 136 0.19 -15.25 -8.12
N THR A 137 -0.62 -14.92 -9.12
CA THR A 137 -1.70 -13.92 -9.02
C THR A 137 -3.05 -14.61 -8.86
N TRP A 138 -3.93 -14.00 -8.12
CA TRP A 138 -5.31 -14.43 -7.92
C TRP A 138 -6.25 -13.32 -8.39
N VAL A 139 -7.37 -13.72 -8.95
CA VAL A 139 -8.47 -12.82 -9.34
C VAL A 139 -9.57 -12.97 -8.29
N LEU A 140 -9.96 -11.84 -7.73
CA LEU A 140 -11.10 -11.70 -6.84
C LEU A 140 -12.17 -10.91 -7.57
N VAL A 141 -13.41 -11.36 -7.49
CA VAL A 141 -14.59 -10.59 -7.88
C VAL A 141 -15.42 -10.30 -6.66
N THR A 142 -15.72 -9.02 -6.42
CA THR A 142 -16.63 -8.56 -5.40
C THR A 142 -17.86 -7.91 -6.02
N ARG A 143 -18.97 -7.90 -5.29
CA ARG A 143 -20.13 -7.08 -5.61
C ARG A 143 -20.30 -6.10 -4.47
N GLU A 144 -20.24 -4.82 -4.78
CA GLU A 144 -20.14 -3.76 -3.79
C GLU A 144 -21.18 -2.68 -4.02
N GLN A 145 -21.67 -2.08 -2.95
CA GLN A 145 -22.53 -0.92 -2.96
C GLN A 145 -21.97 0.16 -2.03
N THR A 146 -21.60 1.28 -2.60
CA THR A 146 -21.25 2.48 -1.83
C THR A 146 -22.51 3.30 -1.61
N GLY A 147 -22.66 3.79 -0.39
CA GLY A 147 -23.79 4.64 0.00
C GLY A 147 -23.37 5.75 0.94
N GLY A 148 -24.34 6.57 1.36
CA GLY A 148 -24.11 7.76 2.15
C GLY A 148 -23.84 8.99 1.27
N GLY A 149 -24.24 10.17 1.77
CA GLY A 149 -24.13 11.43 1.03
C GLY A 149 -24.97 11.48 -0.26
N GLU A 150 -25.14 12.68 -0.79
CA GLU A 150 -25.90 12.87 -2.03
C GLU A 150 -25.21 12.26 -3.26
N ALA A 151 -23.86 12.25 -3.26
CA ALA A 151 -23.06 11.75 -4.38
C ALA A 151 -23.24 10.25 -4.63
N TYR A 152 -23.62 9.47 -3.62
CA TYR A 152 -23.79 8.02 -3.68
C TYR A 152 -25.25 7.58 -3.62
N ALA A 153 -26.19 8.53 -3.51
CA ALA A 153 -27.59 8.22 -3.41
C ALA A 153 -28.13 7.55 -4.68
N GLY A 154 -28.72 6.38 -4.54
CA GLY A 154 -29.33 5.64 -5.64
C GLY A 154 -28.35 4.95 -6.59
N LEU A 155 -27.05 4.93 -6.31
CA LEU A 155 -26.11 4.13 -7.08
C LEU A 155 -26.42 2.63 -6.89
N PRO A 156 -26.48 1.85 -7.98
CA PRO A 156 -26.64 0.39 -7.87
C PRO A 156 -25.35 -0.25 -7.37
N ALA A 157 -25.47 -1.46 -6.84
CA ALA A 157 -24.33 -2.29 -6.57
C ALA A 157 -23.59 -2.63 -7.87
N ALA A 158 -22.26 -2.59 -7.84
CA ALA A 158 -21.38 -2.87 -8.97
C ALA A 158 -20.45 -4.05 -8.70
N TYR A 159 -19.99 -4.70 -9.76
CA TYR A 159 -18.96 -5.73 -9.68
C TYR A 159 -17.59 -5.09 -9.85
N HIS A 160 -16.65 -5.49 -9.00
CA HIS A 160 -15.27 -5.04 -9.04
C HIS A 160 -14.34 -6.23 -9.14
N ILE A 161 -13.27 -6.08 -9.89
CA ILE A 161 -12.21 -7.07 -10.04
C ILE A 161 -10.99 -6.56 -9.29
N THR A 162 -10.36 -7.42 -8.52
CA THR A 162 -9.11 -7.14 -7.82
C THR A 162 -8.11 -8.25 -8.09
N LEU A 163 -6.88 -7.88 -8.37
CA LEU A 163 -5.76 -8.80 -8.47
C LEU A 163 -5.03 -8.84 -7.14
N ALA A 164 -4.80 -10.04 -6.62
CA ALA A 164 -4.11 -10.25 -5.37
C ALA A 164 -2.88 -11.13 -5.56
N GLN A 165 -1.79 -10.80 -4.86
CA GLN A 165 -0.66 -11.70 -4.70
C GLN A 165 -0.43 -11.97 -3.22
N LEU A 166 0.10 -13.15 -2.91
CA LEU A 166 0.32 -13.59 -1.56
C LEU A 166 1.81 -13.86 -1.30
N ALA A 167 2.21 -13.70 -0.06
CA ALA A 167 3.47 -14.19 0.46
C ALA A 167 3.21 -15.39 1.36
N THR A 168 4.05 -16.41 1.25
CA THR A 168 4.11 -17.50 2.21
C THR A 168 4.91 -17.05 3.43
N VAL A 169 4.33 -17.23 4.61
CA VAL A 169 4.94 -16.89 5.89
C VAL A 169 4.83 -18.10 6.83
N PRO A 170 5.56 -18.14 7.95
CA PRO A 170 5.35 -19.18 8.95
C PRO A 170 3.88 -19.26 9.36
N GLY A 171 3.28 -20.43 9.16
CA GLY A 171 1.87 -20.71 9.47
C GLY A 171 0.88 -20.54 8.32
N GLY A 172 1.30 -20.02 7.14
CA GLY A 172 0.39 -19.92 5.99
C GLY A 172 0.66 -18.77 5.03
N TYR A 173 -0.39 -18.02 4.72
CA TYR A 173 -0.40 -17.01 3.66
C TYR A 173 -0.90 -15.67 4.18
N VAL A 174 -0.34 -14.59 3.62
CA VAL A 174 -0.77 -13.19 3.81
C VAL A 174 -0.76 -12.45 2.49
N ILE A 175 -1.51 -11.37 2.38
CA ILE A 175 -1.53 -10.54 1.17
C ILE A 175 -0.22 -9.76 1.05
N SER A 176 0.42 -9.80 -0.13
CA SER A 176 1.62 -9.02 -0.44
C SER A 176 1.36 -7.91 -1.46
N GLN A 177 0.36 -8.09 -2.33
CA GLN A 177 -0.10 -7.08 -3.27
C GLN A 177 -1.64 -7.13 -3.39
N TRP A 178 -2.25 -5.97 -3.48
CA TRP A 178 -3.69 -5.79 -3.66
C TRP A 178 -3.92 -4.68 -4.68
N SER A 179 -4.49 -5.02 -5.82
CA SER A 179 -4.61 -4.12 -6.98
C SER A 179 -6.03 -4.17 -7.53
N PRO A 180 -6.92 -3.28 -7.09
CA PRO A 180 -8.23 -3.12 -7.73
C PRO A 180 -8.06 -2.68 -9.18
N GLU A 181 -8.78 -3.34 -10.09
CA GLU A 181 -8.85 -3.00 -11.50
C GLU A 181 -10.03 -2.02 -11.71
N ASN A 182 -9.78 -0.90 -12.39
CA ASN A 182 -10.77 0.14 -12.68
C ASN A 182 -11.34 0.00 -14.09
#